data_0d6bb0f0bb6cba98368fe33ef3732e3f
#
_entry.id   0d6bb0f0bb6cba98368fe33ef3732e3f
#
_cell.length_a   1.000
_cell.length_b   1.000
_cell.length_c   1.000
_cell.angle_alpha   90.00
_cell.angle_beta   90.00
_cell.angle_gamma   90.00
#
_symmetry.space_group_name_H-M   'P 1'
#
loop_
_entity.id
_entity.type
_entity.pdbx_description
1 polymer ?
#
loop_
_entity_poly.entity_id
_entity_poly.type
_entity_poly.pdbx_seq_one_letter_code
_entity_poly.pdbx_strand_id
1 'polypeptide(L)'
;MTKASSQDASRAKSPSLESPLATALSQLRRAIDQLKLSENDWNTLSTPRRILEVAVPLRRDDGRVEMYKGYRVQYSTTRGPSKGGVRFHQDIDLDETVALAMLMTWKCALTNLPYGGAKGGVAVNPKTLSLAENERLTRRYTSEILPIIGPERDIPAPDVGTDERNMAWMMDTYSVNAGFSVPGVVTGKPIVLGGSLGRTSATGDGVAISVREALKLKGIDPKGATVAIQGFGKVGYWAALALEEMGLKVVAVSDVSGGVTGFKSVADLHKYMQENGTLSNAPGTDSLTNTELLHLGVDVLVPAALSDAITEATASGVKAKIVVEGANAPTTPSGDAIMNDNGVLVVPDILANSGGVIVSYFEWVQDKQNYFWSAEEVKTNLSTILMRAITEVADKAKDEKLTWREAANMIGVARVAQAHRLRGLYP
;
A
#
# COMPACT_ATOMS: atom_id res chain seq x y z
N MET A 1 5.48 -28.27 -50.24
CA MET A 1 4.27 -28.72 -49.54
C MET A 1 4.69 -29.18 -48.16
N THR A 2 4.49 -28.36 -47.13
CA THR A 2 4.40 -28.79 -45.74
C THR A 2 3.79 -27.64 -44.94
N LYS A 3 2.65 -27.93 -44.34
CA LYS A 3 1.76 -26.99 -43.65
C LYS A 3 2.37 -26.54 -42.34
N ALA A 4 2.45 -25.23 -42.14
CA ALA A 4 2.61 -24.63 -40.83
C ALA A 4 1.23 -24.58 -40.18
N SER A 5 1.04 -25.24 -39.04
CA SER A 5 -0.14 -25.13 -38.19
C SER A 5 0.06 -24.02 -37.18
N SER A 6 -0.67 -22.93 -37.40
CA SER A 6 -0.89 -21.89 -36.41
C SER A 6 -1.83 -22.43 -35.31
N GLN A 7 -1.35 -22.54 -34.09
CA GLN A 7 -2.22 -22.60 -32.90
C GLN A 7 -2.14 -21.27 -32.19
N ASP A 8 -3.03 -20.40 -32.62
CA ASP A 8 -3.37 -19.17 -31.90
C ASP A 8 -4.37 -19.56 -30.80
N ALA A 9 -3.84 -19.81 -29.59
CA ALA A 9 -4.65 -20.05 -28.42
C ALA A 9 -5.07 -18.69 -27.86
N SER A 10 -6.17 -18.16 -28.37
CA SER A 10 -6.91 -17.06 -27.77
C SER A 10 -7.28 -17.43 -26.32
N ARG A 11 -6.51 -16.94 -25.36
CA ARG A 11 -6.94 -16.89 -23.96
C ARG A 11 -8.19 -16.02 -23.90
N ALA A 12 -9.35 -16.65 -23.77
CA ALA A 12 -10.60 -15.98 -23.43
C ALA A 12 -10.36 -15.19 -22.11
N LYS A 13 -10.41 -13.87 -22.19
CA LYS A 13 -10.49 -13.01 -21.00
C LYS A 13 -11.75 -13.38 -20.25
N SER A 14 -11.61 -13.76 -18.99
CA SER A 14 -12.71 -13.88 -18.03
C SER A 14 -13.55 -12.61 -18.04
N PRO A 15 -14.88 -12.67 -17.68
CA PRO A 15 -15.76 -11.51 -17.73
C PRO A 15 -15.12 -10.36 -16.92
N SER A 16 -15.14 -9.18 -17.51
CA SER A 16 -14.44 -7.97 -17.09
C SER A 16 -14.67 -7.64 -15.61
N LEU A 17 -13.69 -7.92 -14.77
CA LEU A 17 -13.44 -7.12 -13.58
C LEU A 17 -13.27 -5.67 -14.07
N GLU A 18 -14.00 -4.72 -13.48
CA GLU A 18 -13.78 -3.29 -13.75
C GLU A 18 -12.29 -2.99 -13.56
N SER A 19 -11.70 -2.20 -14.46
CA SER A 19 -10.27 -1.87 -14.35
C SER A 19 -10.01 -1.19 -12.99
N PRO A 20 -8.79 -1.30 -12.40
CA PRO A 20 -8.44 -0.62 -11.15
C PRO A 20 -8.76 0.89 -11.20
N LEU A 21 -8.60 1.52 -12.35
CA LEU A 21 -8.93 2.93 -12.54
C LEU A 21 -10.44 3.17 -12.50
N ALA A 22 -11.24 2.33 -13.15
CA ALA A 22 -12.70 2.44 -13.11
C ALA A 22 -13.24 2.28 -11.69
N THR A 23 -12.70 1.31 -10.93
CA THR A 23 -13.04 1.10 -9.51
C THR A 23 -12.70 2.34 -8.67
N ALA A 24 -11.49 2.90 -8.81
CA ALA A 24 -11.06 4.08 -8.07
C ALA A 24 -11.91 5.32 -8.41
N LEU A 25 -12.23 5.52 -9.69
CA LEU A 25 -13.12 6.61 -10.14
C LEU A 25 -14.55 6.44 -9.61
N SER A 26 -15.07 5.21 -9.58
CA SER A 26 -16.39 4.91 -9.00
C SER A 26 -16.44 5.26 -7.50
N GLN A 27 -15.41 4.92 -6.74
CA GLN A 27 -15.29 5.29 -5.33
C GLN A 27 -15.23 6.81 -5.14
N LEU A 28 -14.45 7.51 -5.98
CA LEU A 28 -14.40 8.97 -5.97
C LEU A 28 -15.78 9.57 -6.28
N ARG A 29 -16.48 9.08 -7.29
CA ARG A 29 -17.82 9.58 -7.66
C ARG A 29 -18.80 9.46 -6.49
N ARG A 30 -18.84 8.30 -5.83
CA ARG A 30 -19.68 8.12 -4.63
C ARG A 30 -19.35 9.13 -3.53
N ALA A 31 -18.06 9.35 -3.26
CA ALA A 31 -17.64 10.33 -2.25
C ALA A 31 -18.06 11.77 -2.63
N ILE A 32 -17.94 12.14 -3.91
CA ILE A 32 -18.38 13.45 -4.42
C ILE A 32 -19.89 13.64 -4.26
N ASP A 33 -20.69 12.64 -4.63
CA ASP A 33 -22.14 12.68 -4.53
C ASP A 33 -22.59 12.77 -3.05
N GLN A 34 -22.01 11.95 -2.17
CA GLN A 34 -22.30 11.98 -0.72
C GLN A 34 -21.89 13.31 -0.07
N LEU A 35 -20.77 13.89 -0.48
CA LEU A 35 -20.30 15.20 -0.02
C LEU A 35 -21.03 16.38 -0.66
N LYS A 36 -21.93 16.13 -1.62
CA LYS A 36 -22.65 17.16 -2.41
C LYS A 36 -21.69 18.15 -3.06
N LEU A 37 -20.55 17.68 -3.57
CA LEU A 37 -19.59 18.48 -4.30
C LEU A 37 -20.09 18.71 -5.73
N SER A 38 -19.58 19.77 -6.35
CA SER A 38 -19.99 20.16 -7.71
C SER A 38 -19.36 19.28 -8.79
N GLU A 39 -19.89 19.38 -10.02
CA GLU A 39 -19.29 18.72 -11.18
C GLU A 39 -17.90 19.31 -11.50
N ASN A 40 -17.64 20.58 -11.16
CA ASN A 40 -16.31 21.16 -11.27
C ASN A 40 -15.31 20.51 -10.31
N ASP A 41 -15.75 20.13 -9.10
CA ASP A 41 -14.91 19.36 -8.17
C ASP A 41 -14.62 17.96 -8.75
N TRP A 42 -15.61 17.31 -9.35
CA TRP A 42 -15.39 16.05 -10.07
C TRP A 42 -14.32 16.19 -11.14
N ASN A 43 -14.47 17.13 -12.05
CA ASN A 43 -13.54 17.34 -13.17
C ASN A 43 -12.10 17.56 -12.67
N THR A 44 -11.94 18.30 -11.57
CA THR A 44 -10.62 18.58 -10.99
C THR A 44 -10.04 17.39 -10.22
N LEU A 45 -10.88 16.68 -9.48
CA LEU A 45 -10.42 15.60 -8.59
C LEU A 45 -10.26 14.25 -9.32
N SER A 46 -10.94 14.05 -10.45
CA SER A 46 -10.82 12.83 -11.27
C SER A 46 -9.65 12.86 -12.26
N THR A 47 -9.00 14.03 -12.43
CA THR A 47 -7.94 14.23 -13.42
C THR A 47 -6.58 14.35 -12.74
N PRO A 48 -5.58 13.51 -13.09
CA PRO A 48 -4.23 13.66 -12.57
C PRO A 48 -3.59 14.96 -13.06
N ARG A 49 -2.87 15.63 -12.17
CA ARG A 49 -2.19 16.90 -12.50
C ARG A 49 -1.15 16.74 -13.60
N ARG A 50 -0.41 15.63 -13.60
CA ARG A 50 0.66 15.38 -14.58
C ARG A 50 0.90 13.89 -14.74
N ILE A 51 1.09 13.49 -15.97
CA ILE A 51 1.52 12.15 -16.35
C ILE A 51 2.81 12.29 -17.16
N LEU A 52 3.82 11.50 -16.80
CA LEU A 52 5.05 11.36 -17.55
C LEU A 52 5.23 9.88 -17.91
N GLU A 53 5.24 9.58 -19.21
CA GLU A 53 5.63 8.29 -19.76
C GLU A 53 7.02 8.43 -20.38
N VAL A 54 7.90 7.47 -20.10
CA VAL A 54 9.30 7.52 -20.53
C VAL A 54 9.74 6.18 -21.10
N ALA A 55 10.68 6.23 -22.02
CA ALA A 55 11.42 5.06 -22.48
C ALA A 55 12.66 4.86 -21.61
N VAL A 56 12.80 3.66 -21.03
CA VAL A 56 13.90 3.31 -20.13
C VAL A 56 14.80 2.25 -20.82
N PRO A 57 15.90 2.67 -21.49
CA PRO A 57 16.86 1.73 -22.05
C PRO A 57 17.69 1.07 -20.94
N LEU A 58 17.78 -0.26 -21.01
CA LEU A 58 18.65 -1.06 -20.14
C LEU A 58 19.67 -1.82 -20.97
N ARG A 59 20.96 -1.62 -20.69
CA ARG A 59 22.01 -2.50 -21.20
C ARG A 59 22.11 -3.71 -20.28
N ARG A 60 21.81 -4.90 -20.82
CA ARG A 60 21.95 -6.18 -20.14
C ARG A 60 23.44 -6.52 -19.91
N ASP A 61 23.68 -7.46 -19.00
CA ASP A 61 25.07 -7.91 -18.70
C ASP A 61 25.75 -8.57 -19.91
N ASP A 62 24.99 -9.13 -20.84
CA ASP A 62 25.46 -9.68 -22.10
C ASP A 62 25.68 -8.64 -23.23
N GLY A 63 25.45 -7.34 -22.91
CA GLY A 63 25.64 -6.24 -23.85
C GLY A 63 24.42 -5.86 -24.68
N ARG A 64 23.34 -6.65 -24.71
CA ARG A 64 22.09 -6.31 -25.41
C ARG A 64 21.44 -5.09 -24.78
N VAL A 65 20.69 -4.34 -25.58
CA VAL A 65 19.89 -3.22 -25.09
C VAL A 65 18.40 -3.58 -25.20
N GLU A 66 17.72 -3.50 -24.08
CA GLU A 66 16.27 -3.69 -23.99
C GLU A 66 15.60 -2.34 -23.63
N MET A 67 14.39 -2.13 -24.19
CA MET A 67 13.63 -0.91 -23.97
C MET A 67 12.42 -1.23 -23.10
N TYR A 68 12.29 -0.53 -21.99
CA TYR A 68 11.15 -0.66 -21.08
C TYR A 68 10.33 0.62 -21.05
N LYS A 69 9.04 0.51 -20.77
CA LYS A 69 8.18 1.66 -20.47
C LYS A 69 8.27 2.00 -19.00
N GLY A 70 8.44 3.27 -18.72
CA GLY A 70 8.38 3.82 -17.37
C GLY A 70 7.28 4.88 -17.25
N TYR A 71 6.70 4.97 -16.06
CA TYR A 71 5.60 5.90 -15.75
C TYR A 71 5.90 6.66 -14.46
N ARG A 72 5.56 7.96 -14.41
CA ARG A 72 5.41 8.72 -13.17
C ARG A 72 4.17 9.58 -13.25
N VAL A 73 3.20 9.31 -12.40
CA VAL A 73 1.94 10.06 -12.30
C VAL A 73 1.98 10.89 -11.02
N GLN A 74 1.88 12.20 -11.15
CA GLN A 74 1.60 13.14 -10.08
C GLN A 74 0.11 13.43 -10.09
N TYR A 75 -0.65 12.76 -9.22
CA TYR A 75 -2.09 12.91 -9.21
C TYR A 75 -2.51 14.26 -8.62
N SER A 76 -1.97 14.61 -7.47
CA SER A 76 -2.25 15.88 -6.81
C SER A 76 -0.99 16.45 -6.14
N THR A 77 -0.86 17.79 -6.17
CA THR A 77 0.11 18.56 -5.39
C THR A 77 -0.57 19.63 -4.54
N THR A 78 -1.89 19.51 -4.39
CA THR A 78 -2.71 20.55 -3.76
C THR A 78 -2.37 20.75 -2.29
N ARG A 79 -2.04 19.67 -1.58
CA ARG A 79 -1.71 19.68 -0.15
C ARG A 79 -0.21 19.70 0.14
N GLY A 80 0.64 19.61 -0.85
CA GLY A 80 2.09 19.57 -0.72
C GLY A 80 2.74 18.77 -1.85
N PRO A 81 4.01 18.38 -1.73
CA PRO A 81 4.67 17.57 -2.74
C PRO A 81 3.93 16.25 -2.95
N SER A 82 3.95 15.76 -4.19
CA SER A 82 3.39 14.44 -4.48
C SER A 82 4.19 13.34 -3.78
N LYS A 83 3.54 12.28 -3.33
CA LYS A 83 4.18 11.16 -2.61
C LYS A 83 3.67 9.83 -3.11
N GLY A 84 4.58 8.90 -3.43
CA GLY A 84 4.15 7.55 -3.80
C GLY A 84 5.28 6.63 -4.24
N GLY A 85 4.98 5.32 -4.26
CA GLY A 85 5.93 4.27 -4.57
C GLY A 85 6.36 4.22 -6.04
N VAL A 86 7.48 3.54 -6.27
CA VAL A 86 7.97 3.14 -7.59
C VAL A 86 7.88 1.62 -7.67
N ARG A 87 7.07 1.11 -8.60
CA ARG A 87 6.81 -0.33 -8.80
C ARG A 87 7.60 -0.86 -9.98
N PHE A 88 8.32 -1.97 -9.80
CA PHE A 88 8.87 -2.74 -10.92
C PHE A 88 8.06 -4.02 -11.06
N HIS A 89 7.23 -4.08 -12.10
CA HIS A 89 6.40 -5.23 -12.39
C HIS A 89 6.11 -5.30 -13.89
N GLN A 90 6.13 -6.51 -14.47
CA GLN A 90 5.97 -6.66 -15.92
C GLN A 90 4.60 -6.19 -16.46
N ASP A 91 3.57 -6.25 -15.63
CA ASP A 91 2.19 -5.95 -16.02
C ASP A 91 1.75 -4.52 -15.64
N ILE A 92 2.65 -3.69 -15.08
CA ILE A 92 2.29 -2.30 -14.76
C ILE A 92 1.96 -1.52 -16.03
N ASP A 93 0.84 -0.84 -16.00
CA ASP A 93 0.40 0.05 -17.08
C ASP A 93 0.05 1.46 -16.55
N LEU A 94 -0.38 2.33 -17.46
CA LEU A 94 -0.71 3.70 -17.11
C LEU A 94 -1.98 3.78 -16.24
N ASP A 95 -3.01 3.01 -16.55
CA ASP A 95 -4.30 3.05 -15.83
C ASP A 95 -4.14 2.59 -14.38
N GLU A 96 -3.41 1.48 -14.16
CA GLU A 96 -3.06 1.04 -12.80
C GLU A 96 -2.24 2.11 -12.07
N THR A 97 -1.28 2.74 -12.75
CA THR A 97 -0.43 3.78 -12.16
C THR A 97 -1.25 5.01 -11.75
N VAL A 98 -2.20 5.43 -12.57
CA VAL A 98 -3.14 6.54 -12.27
C VAL A 98 -4.02 6.19 -11.08
N ALA A 99 -4.62 5.00 -11.06
CA ALA A 99 -5.45 4.54 -9.95
C ALA A 99 -4.69 4.55 -8.62
N LEU A 100 -3.49 4.00 -8.61
CA LEU A 100 -2.65 3.96 -7.40
C LEU A 100 -2.19 5.35 -6.96
N ALA A 101 -1.91 6.27 -7.88
CA ALA A 101 -1.56 7.66 -7.57
C ALA A 101 -2.77 8.42 -6.97
N MET A 102 -3.99 8.16 -7.47
CA MET A 102 -5.24 8.66 -6.92
C MET A 102 -5.42 8.18 -5.47
N LEU A 103 -5.33 6.88 -5.22
CA LEU A 103 -5.47 6.29 -3.89
C LEU A 103 -4.42 6.84 -2.91
N MET A 104 -3.19 7.07 -3.35
CA MET A 104 -2.16 7.73 -2.53
C MET A 104 -2.56 9.15 -2.13
N THR A 105 -3.26 9.89 -3.00
CA THR A 105 -3.78 11.24 -2.67
C THR A 105 -4.76 11.17 -1.51
N TRP A 106 -5.73 10.25 -1.57
CA TRP A 106 -6.75 10.10 -0.52
C TRP A 106 -6.13 9.57 0.77
N LYS A 107 -5.21 8.62 0.69
CA LYS A 107 -4.49 8.06 1.85
C LYS A 107 -3.70 9.14 2.60
N CYS A 108 -2.93 9.97 1.90
CA CYS A 108 -2.18 11.07 2.52
C CYS A 108 -3.13 12.12 3.13
N ALA A 109 -4.24 12.42 2.45
CA ALA A 109 -5.22 13.36 2.96
C ALA A 109 -5.96 12.82 4.19
N LEU A 110 -6.34 11.53 4.20
CA LEU A 110 -7.01 10.87 5.33
C LEU A 110 -6.18 10.94 6.60
N THR A 111 -4.88 10.66 6.51
CA THR A 111 -3.95 10.73 7.66
C THR A 111 -3.46 12.15 7.93
N ASN A 112 -4.02 13.14 7.23
CA ASN A 112 -3.69 14.56 7.34
C ASN A 112 -2.20 14.89 7.14
N LEU A 113 -1.52 14.13 6.30
CA LEU A 113 -0.14 14.43 5.91
C LEU A 113 -0.11 15.57 4.89
N PRO A 114 0.93 16.43 4.90
CA PRO A 114 1.08 17.56 3.98
C PRO A 114 1.61 17.08 2.62
N TYR A 115 0.96 16.10 2.03
CA TYR A 115 1.32 15.48 0.76
C TYR A 115 0.15 15.46 -0.22
N GLY A 116 0.49 15.55 -1.50
CA GLY A 116 -0.34 15.04 -2.57
C GLY A 116 -0.11 13.55 -2.80
N GLY A 117 -0.54 13.03 -3.95
CA GLY A 117 -0.34 11.63 -4.33
C GLY A 117 0.40 11.48 -5.64
N ALA A 118 1.27 10.48 -5.70
CA ALA A 118 1.95 10.04 -6.90
C ALA A 118 2.07 8.51 -6.95
N LYS A 119 2.39 8.01 -8.12
CA LYS A 119 2.81 6.64 -8.35
C LYS A 119 3.70 6.59 -9.58
N GLY A 120 4.58 5.61 -9.64
CA GLY A 120 5.38 5.36 -10.83
C GLY A 120 5.92 3.95 -10.88
N GLY A 121 6.68 3.66 -11.92
CA GLY A 121 7.32 2.36 -12.07
C GLY A 121 7.83 2.10 -13.46
N VAL A 122 8.34 0.90 -13.64
CA VAL A 122 8.84 0.40 -14.92
C VAL A 122 8.21 -0.95 -15.20
N ALA A 123 7.73 -1.15 -16.44
CA ALA A 123 7.14 -2.40 -16.91
C ALA A 123 8.25 -3.43 -17.17
N VAL A 124 8.73 -4.07 -16.10
CA VAL A 124 9.84 -5.02 -16.11
C VAL A 124 9.60 -6.12 -15.07
N ASN A 125 10.03 -7.35 -15.35
CA ASN A 125 10.08 -8.39 -14.33
C ASN A 125 11.40 -8.28 -13.54
N PRO A 126 11.39 -7.78 -12.30
CA PRO A 126 12.62 -7.56 -11.54
C PRO A 126 13.37 -8.86 -11.20
N LYS A 127 12.67 -10.01 -11.20
CA LYS A 127 13.29 -11.33 -10.94
C LYS A 127 14.22 -11.80 -12.07
N THR A 128 14.11 -11.20 -13.26
CA THR A 128 14.96 -11.53 -14.42
C THR A 128 16.19 -10.64 -14.52
N LEU A 129 16.34 -9.69 -13.59
CA LEU A 129 17.46 -8.74 -13.57
C LEU A 129 18.55 -9.19 -12.61
N SER A 130 19.80 -9.06 -13.01
CA SER A 130 20.92 -9.09 -12.07
C SER A 130 20.86 -7.85 -11.16
N LEU A 131 21.61 -7.85 -10.06
CA LEU A 131 21.72 -6.70 -9.18
C LEU A 131 22.24 -5.46 -9.92
N ALA A 132 23.25 -5.64 -10.78
CA ALA A 132 23.84 -4.58 -11.58
C ALA A 132 22.86 -4.05 -12.65
N GLU A 133 22.06 -4.92 -13.24
CA GLU A 133 21.00 -4.52 -14.18
C GLU A 133 19.89 -3.73 -13.48
N ASN A 134 19.47 -4.17 -12.29
CA ASN A 134 18.48 -3.44 -11.48
C ASN A 134 18.99 -2.04 -11.07
N GLU A 135 20.26 -1.91 -10.71
CA GLU A 135 20.90 -0.62 -10.45
C GLU A 135 20.87 0.27 -11.69
N ARG A 136 21.33 -0.22 -12.85
CA ARG A 136 21.33 0.55 -14.11
C ARG A 136 19.92 1.00 -14.50
N LEU A 137 18.93 0.10 -14.39
CA LEU A 137 17.54 0.39 -14.69
C LEU A 137 17.00 1.49 -13.77
N THR A 138 17.26 1.36 -12.47
CA THR A 138 16.79 2.34 -11.46
C THR A 138 17.42 3.71 -11.71
N ARG A 139 18.72 3.79 -11.94
CA ARG A 139 19.40 5.05 -12.24
C ARG A 139 18.91 5.67 -13.55
N ARG A 140 18.68 4.86 -14.58
CA ARG A 140 18.14 5.34 -15.85
C ARG A 140 16.72 5.88 -15.68
N TYR A 141 15.83 5.12 -15.05
CA TYR A 141 14.48 5.60 -14.75
C TYR A 141 14.49 6.90 -13.95
N THR A 142 15.38 7.01 -12.94
CA THR A 142 15.51 8.23 -12.13
C THR A 142 15.91 9.43 -12.99
N SER A 143 16.85 9.25 -13.91
CA SER A 143 17.28 10.31 -14.84
C SER A 143 16.12 10.80 -15.72
N GLU A 144 15.26 9.88 -16.19
CA GLU A 144 14.11 10.24 -17.03
C GLU A 144 13.04 11.04 -16.27
N ILE A 145 12.81 10.72 -14.99
CA ILE A 145 11.81 11.42 -14.17
C ILE A 145 12.40 12.59 -13.35
N LEU A 146 13.70 12.82 -13.44
CA LEU A 146 14.44 13.86 -12.69
C LEU A 146 13.81 15.25 -12.77
N PRO A 147 13.28 15.73 -13.93
CA PRO A 147 12.68 17.06 -14.02
C PRO A 147 11.46 17.28 -13.13
N ILE A 148 10.78 16.22 -12.72
CA ILE A 148 9.52 16.31 -11.97
C ILE A 148 9.63 15.85 -10.52
N ILE A 149 10.66 15.12 -10.13
CA ILE A 149 10.88 14.68 -8.74
C ILE A 149 11.68 15.71 -7.93
N GLY A 150 11.68 15.57 -6.63
CA GLY A 150 12.45 16.42 -5.70
C GLY A 150 11.76 16.55 -4.35
N PRO A 151 12.50 16.96 -3.30
CA PRO A 151 11.98 17.05 -1.94
C PRO A 151 10.73 17.94 -1.79
N GLU A 152 10.60 18.96 -2.65
CA GLU A 152 9.48 19.91 -2.64
C GLU A 152 8.46 19.68 -3.76
N ARG A 153 8.66 18.65 -4.60
CA ARG A 153 7.85 18.41 -5.80
C ARG A 153 7.15 17.07 -5.78
N ASP A 154 7.93 16.01 -5.72
CA ASP A 154 7.45 14.63 -5.79
C ASP A 154 8.49 13.70 -5.19
N ILE A 155 8.10 12.92 -4.20
CA ILE A 155 8.99 12.12 -3.35
C ILE A 155 8.69 10.63 -3.57
N PRO A 156 9.52 9.93 -4.37
CA PRO A 156 9.41 8.48 -4.55
C PRO A 156 9.65 7.70 -3.25
N ALA A 157 9.14 6.47 -3.22
CA ALA A 157 9.33 5.49 -2.15
C ALA A 157 9.39 4.08 -2.74
N PRO A 158 9.80 3.05 -1.98
CA PRO A 158 9.75 1.67 -2.44
C PRO A 158 8.31 1.17 -2.61
N ASP A 159 8.12 0.23 -3.53
CA ASP A 159 6.88 -0.52 -3.75
C ASP A 159 7.21 -1.95 -4.23
N VAL A 160 6.25 -2.67 -4.78
CA VAL A 160 6.49 -4.02 -5.34
C VAL A 160 7.65 -3.98 -6.34
N GLY A 161 8.60 -4.90 -6.18
CA GLY A 161 9.77 -5.04 -7.06
C GLY A 161 10.89 -4.03 -6.84
N THR A 162 10.77 -3.13 -5.85
CA THR A 162 11.82 -2.21 -5.42
C THR A 162 12.03 -2.25 -3.91
N ASP A 163 13.22 -1.87 -3.48
CA ASP A 163 13.62 -1.90 -2.07
C ASP A 163 14.45 -0.65 -1.70
N GLU A 164 15.06 -0.69 -0.53
CA GLU A 164 15.91 0.38 0.00
C GLU A 164 17.14 0.66 -0.88
N ARG A 165 17.67 -0.35 -1.60
CA ARG A 165 18.80 -0.18 -2.53
C ARG A 165 18.40 0.67 -3.73
N ASN A 166 17.20 0.41 -4.28
CA ASN A 166 16.65 1.24 -5.35
C ASN A 166 16.53 2.70 -4.90
N MET A 167 16.10 2.95 -3.66
CA MET A 167 15.99 4.29 -3.11
C MET A 167 17.38 4.94 -2.94
N ALA A 168 18.38 4.18 -2.51
CA ALA A 168 19.76 4.65 -2.45
C ALA A 168 20.28 5.09 -3.84
N TRP A 169 20.06 4.29 -4.87
CA TRP A 169 20.46 4.62 -6.25
C TRP A 169 19.68 5.81 -6.82
N MET A 170 18.39 5.95 -6.49
CA MET A 170 17.59 7.11 -6.89
C MET A 170 18.11 8.38 -6.23
N MET A 171 18.37 8.34 -4.91
CA MET A 171 18.92 9.47 -4.16
C MET A 171 20.27 9.88 -4.71
N ASP A 172 21.17 8.92 -4.94
CA ASP A 172 22.51 9.18 -5.47
C ASP A 172 22.44 9.79 -6.88
N THR A 173 21.63 9.22 -7.78
CA THR A 173 21.44 9.74 -9.13
C THR A 173 20.92 11.17 -9.13
N TYR A 174 19.95 11.48 -8.27
CA TYR A 174 19.46 12.85 -8.11
C TYR A 174 20.52 13.78 -7.56
N SER A 175 21.25 13.36 -6.52
CA SER A 175 22.28 14.16 -5.84
C SER A 175 23.46 14.49 -6.77
N VAL A 176 23.91 13.54 -7.59
CA VAL A 176 24.95 13.78 -8.60
C VAL A 176 24.53 14.90 -9.58
N ASN A 177 23.27 14.85 -10.04
CA ASN A 177 22.75 15.88 -10.94
C ASN A 177 22.54 17.23 -10.23
N ALA A 178 22.23 17.23 -8.94
CA ALA A 178 22.10 18.47 -8.14
C ALA A 178 23.44 19.07 -7.74
N GLY A 179 24.53 18.29 -7.74
CA GLY A 179 25.85 18.70 -7.30
C GLY A 179 26.07 18.68 -5.78
N PHE A 180 25.12 18.17 -5.01
CA PHE A 180 25.19 18.00 -3.55
C PHE A 180 24.22 16.90 -3.10
N SER A 181 24.41 16.37 -1.87
CA SER A 181 23.54 15.32 -1.33
C SER A 181 22.14 15.85 -1.01
N VAL A 182 21.11 15.17 -1.54
CA VAL A 182 19.68 15.53 -1.36
C VAL A 182 18.90 14.32 -0.80
N PRO A 183 19.07 13.95 0.48
CA PRO A 183 18.46 12.74 1.05
C PRO A 183 16.91 12.79 1.03
N GLY A 184 16.32 13.96 1.19
CA GLY A 184 14.86 14.14 1.17
C GLY A 184 14.18 13.94 -0.18
N VAL A 185 14.91 13.64 -1.27
CA VAL A 185 14.30 13.38 -2.60
C VAL A 185 13.49 12.09 -2.63
N VAL A 186 13.83 11.10 -1.82
CA VAL A 186 13.14 9.81 -1.71
C VAL A 186 12.97 9.42 -0.24
N THR A 187 12.10 8.46 0.05
CA THR A 187 12.00 7.82 1.37
C THR A 187 12.08 6.31 1.26
N GLY A 188 12.37 5.64 2.39
CA GLY A 188 12.61 4.20 2.42
C GLY A 188 14.06 3.84 2.07
N LYS A 189 14.97 4.77 2.32
CA LYS A 189 16.43 4.59 2.19
C LYS A 189 17.00 3.68 3.28
N PRO A 190 18.19 3.09 3.07
CA PRO A 190 18.97 2.51 4.15
C PRO A 190 19.22 3.55 5.27
N ILE A 191 19.26 3.08 6.53
CA ILE A 191 19.48 3.94 7.72
C ILE A 191 20.74 4.79 7.59
N VAL A 192 21.82 4.20 7.08
CA VAL A 192 23.12 4.89 6.87
C VAL A 192 23.05 6.04 5.87
N LEU A 193 21.98 6.13 5.08
CA LEU A 193 21.73 7.21 4.11
C LEU A 193 20.59 8.14 4.53
N GLY A 194 20.23 8.17 5.79
CA GLY A 194 19.15 9.01 6.31
C GLY A 194 17.78 8.34 6.34
N GLY A 195 17.71 7.00 6.21
CA GLY A 195 16.46 6.26 6.41
C GLY A 195 15.95 6.38 7.86
N SER A 196 14.64 6.38 8.06
CA SER A 196 14.03 6.46 9.39
C SER A 196 14.01 5.11 10.10
N LEU A 197 14.33 5.11 11.39
CA LEU A 197 14.04 3.99 12.28
C LEU A 197 12.53 3.65 12.23
N GLY A 198 12.18 2.38 12.44
CA GLY A 198 10.78 1.90 12.42
C GLY A 198 10.16 1.81 11.01
N ARG A 199 10.84 2.25 9.93
CA ARG A 199 10.25 2.20 8.58
C ARG A 199 9.94 0.77 8.11
N THR A 200 10.75 -0.19 8.51
CA THR A 200 10.61 -1.59 8.09
C THR A 200 9.33 -2.23 8.62
N SER A 201 8.98 -1.97 9.87
CA SER A 201 7.77 -2.51 10.53
C SER A 201 6.53 -1.62 10.36
N ALA A 202 6.70 -0.35 9.97
CA ALA A 202 5.68 0.70 10.03
C ALA A 202 4.30 0.32 9.48
N THR A 203 4.24 -0.44 8.38
CA THR A 203 2.94 -0.85 7.80
C THR A 203 2.27 -1.89 8.70
N GLY A 204 3.03 -2.88 9.19
CA GLY A 204 2.54 -3.90 10.14
C GLY A 204 2.13 -3.27 11.47
N ASP A 205 2.94 -2.34 11.99
CA ASP A 205 2.61 -1.60 13.22
C ASP A 205 1.30 -0.81 13.06
N GLY A 206 1.10 -0.18 11.89
CA GLY A 206 -0.15 0.51 11.57
C GLY A 206 -1.36 -0.41 11.54
N VAL A 207 -1.21 -1.60 10.95
CA VAL A 207 -2.25 -2.65 10.97
C VAL A 207 -2.55 -3.08 12.41
N ALA A 208 -1.54 -3.34 13.23
CA ALA A 208 -1.73 -3.75 14.62
C ALA A 208 -2.41 -2.67 15.47
N ILE A 209 -2.05 -1.38 15.30
CA ILE A 209 -2.75 -0.26 15.93
C ILE A 209 -4.22 -0.25 15.49
N SER A 210 -4.49 -0.43 14.20
CA SER A 210 -5.85 -0.45 13.65
C SER A 210 -6.68 -1.60 14.21
N VAL A 211 -6.09 -2.79 14.35
CA VAL A 211 -6.73 -3.95 15.02
C VAL A 211 -7.09 -3.61 16.46
N ARG A 212 -6.14 -3.09 17.23
CA ARG A 212 -6.34 -2.75 18.64
C ARG A 212 -7.48 -1.74 18.81
N GLU A 213 -7.49 -0.68 18.03
CA GLU A 213 -8.52 0.37 18.13
C GLU A 213 -9.89 -0.13 17.65
N ALA A 214 -9.94 -0.93 16.58
CA ALA A 214 -11.19 -1.53 16.11
C ALA A 214 -11.82 -2.49 17.15
N LEU A 215 -11.00 -3.29 17.83
CA LEU A 215 -11.47 -4.15 18.93
C LEU A 215 -12.07 -3.33 20.07
N LYS A 216 -11.39 -2.26 20.51
CA LYS A 216 -11.89 -1.35 21.56
C LYS A 216 -13.24 -0.73 21.17
N LEU A 217 -13.38 -0.26 19.94
CA LEU A 217 -14.64 0.34 19.44
C LEU A 217 -15.79 -0.69 19.35
N LYS A 218 -15.47 -1.97 19.16
CA LYS A 218 -16.45 -3.08 19.25
C LYS A 218 -16.68 -3.57 20.68
N GLY A 219 -16.02 -2.99 21.69
CA GLY A 219 -16.10 -3.44 23.09
C GLY A 219 -15.45 -4.79 23.37
N ILE A 220 -14.49 -5.20 22.54
CA ILE A 220 -13.74 -6.45 22.71
C ILE A 220 -12.39 -6.10 23.35
N ASP A 221 -12.02 -6.78 24.44
CA ASP A 221 -10.71 -6.62 25.05
C ASP A 221 -9.63 -7.13 24.08
N PRO A 222 -8.67 -6.29 23.67
CA PRO A 222 -7.56 -6.75 22.84
C PRO A 222 -6.76 -7.88 23.46
N LYS A 223 -6.65 -7.93 24.80
CA LYS A 223 -5.89 -8.98 25.49
C LYS A 223 -6.57 -10.34 25.33
N GLY A 224 -5.92 -11.24 24.61
CA GLY A 224 -6.41 -12.59 24.33
C GLY A 224 -7.35 -12.68 23.14
N ALA A 225 -7.72 -11.59 22.48
CA ALA A 225 -8.47 -11.61 21.23
C ALA A 225 -7.71 -12.39 20.14
N THR A 226 -8.44 -13.15 19.33
CA THR A 226 -7.88 -14.04 18.31
C THR A 226 -7.75 -13.37 16.95
N VAL A 227 -6.62 -13.60 16.27
CA VAL A 227 -6.33 -13.00 14.95
C VAL A 227 -5.87 -14.07 13.97
N ALA A 228 -6.41 -14.06 12.76
CA ALA A 228 -5.90 -14.80 11.61
C ALA A 228 -5.34 -13.81 10.58
N ILE A 229 -4.17 -14.12 10.00
CA ILE A 229 -3.48 -13.23 9.05
C ILE A 229 -3.23 -13.98 7.76
N GLN A 230 -3.84 -13.52 6.66
CA GLN A 230 -3.54 -14.03 5.32
C GLN A 230 -2.35 -13.27 4.74
N GLY A 231 -1.28 -14.00 4.46
CA GLY A 231 -0.02 -13.42 3.98
C GLY A 231 0.97 -13.19 5.13
N PHE A 232 2.13 -13.88 5.06
CA PHE A 232 3.17 -13.80 6.08
C PHE A 232 4.46 -13.15 5.53
N GLY A 233 4.28 -12.26 4.55
CA GLY A 233 5.32 -11.38 4.04
C GLY A 233 5.59 -10.19 4.98
N LYS A 234 6.21 -9.13 4.43
CA LYS A 234 6.65 -7.97 5.22
C LYS A 234 5.53 -7.34 6.08
N VAL A 235 4.33 -7.17 5.54
CA VAL A 235 3.21 -6.56 6.30
C VAL A 235 2.67 -7.53 7.34
N GLY A 236 2.35 -8.77 6.92
CA GLY A 236 1.74 -9.77 7.81
C GLY A 236 2.62 -10.18 8.97
N TYR A 237 3.93 -10.39 8.73
CA TYR A 237 4.88 -10.72 9.79
C TYR A 237 4.99 -9.62 10.86
N TRP A 238 5.22 -8.36 10.43
CA TRP A 238 5.35 -7.27 11.39
C TRP A 238 4.03 -6.96 12.10
N ALA A 239 2.88 -7.14 11.44
CA ALA A 239 1.59 -7.04 12.10
C ALA A 239 1.41 -8.15 13.15
N ALA A 240 1.72 -9.40 12.80
CA ALA A 240 1.63 -10.55 13.72
C ALA A 240 2.48 -10.33 14.97
N LEU A 241 3.74 -9.90 14.79
CA LEU A 241 4.66 -9.66 15.90
C LEU A 241 4.16 -8.54 16.82
N ALA A 242 3.73 -7.41 16.24
CA ALA A 242 3.19 -6.29 17.01
C ALA A 242 1.89 -6.66 17.75
N LEU A 243 1.05 -7.51 17.17
CA LEU A 243 -0.18 -7.99 17.80
C LEU A 243 0.12 -8.92 18.99
N GLU A 244 1.10 -9.84 18.87
CA GLU A 244 1.55 -10.64 20.01
C GLU A 244 2.11 -9.78 21.16
N GLU A 245 2.92 -8.75 20.82
CA GLU A 245 3.43 -7.79 21.80
C GLU A 245 2.30 -7.02 22.53
N MET A 246 1.17 -6.78 21.85
CA MET A 246 -0.02 -6.16 22.44
C MET A 246 -0.89 -7.16 23.24
N GLY A 247 -0.53 -8.45 23.30
CA GLY A 247 -1.23 -9.49 24.04
C GLY A 247 -2.38 -10.17 23.30
N LEU A 248 -2.51 -9.95 21.99
CA LEU A 248 -3.45 -10.70 21.15
C LEU A 248 -2.89 -12.10 20.83
N LYS A 249 -3.75 -13.00 20.40
CA LYS A 249 -3.39 -14.36 19.98
C LYS A 249 -3.44 -14.47 18.46
N VAL A 250 -2.28 -14.52 17.81
CA VAL A 250 -2.21 -14.86 16.39
C VAL A 250 -2.36 -16.37 16.26
N VAL A 251 -3.52 -16.83 15.82
CA VAL A 251 -3.89 -18.27 15.81
C VAL A 251 -3.64 -18.95 14.47
N ALA A 252 -3.59 -18.18 13.38
CA ALA A 252 -3.32 -18.67 12.04
C ALA A 252 -2.61 -17.63 11.19
N VAL A 253 -1.70 -18.09 10.34
CA VAL A 253 -1.06 -17.28 9.28
C VAL A 253 -0.98 -18.08 8.00
N SER A 254 -0.88 -17.42 6.81
CA SER A 254 -0.70 -18.13 5.55
C SER A 254 0.31 -17.44 4.62
N ASP A 255 0.84 -18.21 3.70
CA ASP A 255 1.59 -17.74 2.54
C ASP A 255 0.97 -18.28 1.23
N VAL A 256 1.74 -18.25 0.13
CA VAL A 256 1.28 -18.76 -1.17
C VAL A 256 1.07 -20.28 -1.19
N SER A 257 1.70 -21.02 -0.27
CA SER A 257 1.59 -22.48 -0.16
C SER A 257 0.39 -22.94 0.64
N GLY A 258 -0.26 -22.05 1.39
CA GLY A 258 -1.37 -22.35 2.30
C GLY A 258 -1.18 -21.71 3.67
N GLY A 259 -1.99 -22.10 4.62
CA GLY A 259 -1.96 -21.60 5.99
C GLY A 259 -1.50 -22.65 7.00
N VAL A 260 -1.09 -22.15 8.16
CA VAL A 260 -0.73 -22.97 9.33
C VAL A 260 -1.38 -22.41 10.59
N THR A 261 -1.70 -23.33 11.51
CA THR A 261 -2.19 -23.03 12.87
C THR A 261 -1.46 -23.90 13.89
N GLY A 262 -1.65 -23.66 15.18
CA GLY A 262 -1.02 -24.46 16.24
C GLY A 262 0.43 -24.08 16.58
N PHE A 263 1.05 -23.12 15.88
CA PHE A 263 2.39 -22.63 16.20
C PHE A 263 2.42 -21.91 17.55
N LYS A 264 3.60 -21.87 18.18
CA LYS A 264 3.80 -21.30 19.51
C LYS A 264 4.35 -19.86 19.49
N SER A 265 5.01 -19.47 18.42
CA SER A 265 5.71 -18.18 18.30
C SER A 265 5.70 -17.73 16.85
N VAL A 266 5.29 -16.48 16.62
CA VAL A 266 5.35 -15.81 15.32
C VAL A 266 6.81 -15.68 14.84
N ALA A 267 7.74 -15.36 15.75
CA ALA A 267 9.14 -15.17 15.42
C ALA A 267 9.81 -16.48 14.95
N ASP A 268 9.53 -17.62 15.64
CA ASP A 268 10.08 -18.92 15.27
C ASP A 268 9.51 -19.38 13.92
N LEU A 269 8.22 -19.16 13.69
CA LEU A 269 7.57 -19.48 12.43
C LEU A 269 8.16 -18.65 11.26
N HIS A 270 8.43 -17.39 11.49
CA HIS A 270 9.07 -16.53 10.48
C HIS A 270 10.50 -16.98 10.17
N LYS A 271 11.27 -17.36 11.19
CA LYS A 271 12.61 -17.94 11.00
C LYS A 271 12.54 -19.19 10.14
N TYR A 272 11.61 -20.10 10.45
CA TYR A 272 11.38 -21.30 9.64
C TYR A 272 11.08 -20.95 8.18
N MET A 273 10.16 -20.00 7.95
CA MET A 273 9.82 -19.55 6.59
C MET A 273 11.03 -18.94 5.85
N GLN A 274 11.90 -18.19 6.54
CA GLN A 274 13.12 -17.64 5.93
C GLN A 274 14.12 -18.73 5.52
N GLU A 275 14.24 -19.79 6.32
CA GLU A 275 15.15 -20.91 6.06
C GLU A 275 14.61 -21.86 4.98
N ASN A 276 13.29 -22.02 4.86
CA ASN A 276 12.65 -23.01 3.98
C ASN A 276 11.90 -22.40 2.78
N GLY A 277 11.72 -21.08 2.75
CA GLY A 277 11.01 -20.36 1.69
C GLY A 277 9.49 -20.53 1.70
N THR A 278 8.93 -21.25 2.67
CA THR A 278 7.49 -21.58 2.76
C THR A 278 7.09 -21.90 4.20
N LEU A 279 5.79 -21.74 4.49
CA LEU A 279 5.18 -22.17 5.76
C LEU A 279 4.81 -23.65 5.77
N SER A 280 4.77 -24.31 4.62
CA SER A 280 4.40 -25.72 4.52
C SER A 280 5.29 -26.60 5.38
N ASN A 281 4.67 -27.52 6.12
CA ASN A 281 5.35 -28.47 7.01
C ASN A 281 6.13 -27.83 8.17
N ALA A 282 5.77 -26.61 8.59
CA ALA A 282 6.37 -26.03 9.79
C ALA A 282 6.14 -26.93 11.01
N PRO A 283 7.19 -27.21 11.82
CA PRO A 283 7.08 -28.16 12.91
C PRO A 283 6.03 -27.77 13.95
N GLY A 284 5.18 -28.74 14.34
CA GLY A 284 4.16 -28.56 15.38
C GLY A 284 2.98 -27.71 14.94
N THR A 285 2.75 -27.59 13.62
CA THR A 285 1.59 -26.88 13.07
C THR A 285 0.64 -27.83 12.34
N ASP A 286 -0.63 -27.44 12.27
CA ASP A 286 -1.65 -28.04 11.42
C ASP A 286 -1.84 -27.18 10.17
N SER A 287 -2.01 -27.82 9.01
CA SER A 287 -2.17 -27.13 7.73
C SER A 287 -3.63 -26.77 7.48
N LEU A 288 -3.85 -25.63 6.80
CA LEU A 288 -5.16 -25.22 6.26
C LEU A 288 -4.97 -24.52 4.90
N THR A 289 -6.01 -24.49 4.12
CA THR A 289 -6.03 -23.73 2.86
C THR A 289 -6.17 -22.22 3.13
N ASN A 290 -5.81 -21.38 2.15
CA ASN A 290 -6.03 -19.93 2.25
C ASN A 290 -7.53 -19.59 2.43
N THR A 291 -8.45 -20.35 1.81
CA THR A 291 -9.90 -20.15 1.97
C THR A 291 -10.36 -20.53 3.39
N GLU A 292 -9.89 -21.64 3.93
CA GLU A 292 -10.20 -22.03 5.32
C GLU A 292 -9.72 -20.98 6.32
N LEU A 293 -8.54 -20.39 6.09
CA LEU A 293 -8.04 -19.29 6.92
C LEU A 293 -8.99 -18.09 6.91
N LEU A 294 -9.47 -17.65 5.73
CA LEU A 294 -10.43 -16.55 5.61
C LEU A 294 -11.75 -16.82 6.36
N HIS A 295 -12.11 -18.09 6.51
CA HIS A 295 -13.36 -18.52 7.14
C HIS A 295 -13.21 -18.94 8.61
N LEU A 296 -12.05 -18.74 9.23
CA LEU A 296 -11.85 -19.03 10.65
C LEU A 296 -12.74 -18.16 11.54
N GLY A 297 -13.28 -18.78 12.58
CA GLY A 297 -14.06 -18.08 13.61
C GLY A 297 -13.15 -17.34 14.59
N VAL A 298 -12.58 -16.22 14.16
CA VAL A 298 -11.68 -15.36 14.94
C VAL A 298 -12.31 -14.01 15.24
N ASP A 299 -11.75 -13.26 16.18
CA ASP A 299 -12.21 -11.89 16.43
C ASP A 299 -11.81 -10.96 15.28
N VAL A 300 -10.58 -11.12 14.74
CA VAL A 300 -10.04 -10.29 13.68
C VAL A 300 -9.43 -11.13 12.56
N LEU A 301 -9.75 -10.78 11.33
CA LEU A 301 -9.08 -11.27 10.11
C LEU A 301 -8.27 -10.14 9.49
N VAL A 302 -7.00 -10.42 9.15
CA VAL A 302 -6.10 -9.46 8.50
C VAL A 302 -5.69 -10.00 7.12
N PRO A 303 -6.33 -9.60 6.01
CA PRO A 303 -5.85 -9.88 4.67
C PRO A 303 -4.64 -8.99 4.36
N ALA A 304 -3.44 -9.57 4.31
CA ALA A 304 -2.16 -8.87 4.13
C ALA A 304 -1.30 -9.45 2.98
N ALA A 305 -1.92 -10.22 2.06
CA ALA A 305 -1.24 -10.87 0.94
C ALA A 305 -1.40 -10.09 -0.37
N LEU A 306 -2.50 -10.31 -1.07
CA LEU A 306 -2.76 -9.81 -2.43
C LEU A 306 -4.07 -9.02 -2.48
N SER A 307 -4.28 -8.30 -3.59
CA SER A 307 -5.59 -7.76 -3.95
C SER A 307 -6.60 -8.89 -4.19
N ASP A 308 -7.89 -8.57 -4.08
CA ASP A 308 -9.01 -9.45 -4.37
C ASP A 308 -8.99 -10.81 -3.63
N ALA A 309 -8.46 -10.83 -2.40
CA ALA A 309 -8.48 -12.01 -1.55
C ALA A 309 -9.88 -12.33 -1.02
N ILE A 310 -10.66 -11.29 -0.69
CA ILE A 310 -12.05 -11.40 -0.25
C ILE A 310 -12.95 -10.93 -1.41
N THR A 311 -13.57 -11.90 -2.07
CA THR A 311 -14.45 -11.70 -3.22
C THR A 311 -15.90 -12.00 -2.84
N GLU A 312 -16.83 -11.83 -3.76
CA GLU A 312 -18.21 -12.29 -3.59
C GLU A 312 -18.30 -13.76 -3.17
N ALA A 313 -17.44 -14.61 -3.74
CA ALA A 313 -17.44 -16.04 -3.46
C ALA A 313 -16.91 -16.39 -2.06
N THR A 314 -15.99 -15.60 -1.48
CA THR A 314 -15.36 -15.89 -0.19
C THR A 314 -15.95 -15.08 0.96
N ALA A 315 -16.51 -13.90 0.69
CA ALA A 315 -17.01 -12.97 1.71
C ALA A 315 -18.14 -13.56 2.57
N SER A 316 -19.03 -14.36 2.00
CA SER A 316 -20.13 -14.99 2.74
C SER A 316 -19.67 -15.98 3.81
N GLY A 317 -18.47 -16.56 3.64
CA GLY A 317 -17.86 -17.48 4.60
C GLY A 317 -17.05 -16.82 5.71
N VAL A 318 -16.81 -15.50 5.64
CA VAL A 318 -16.06 -14.75 6.66
C VAL A 318 -16.83 -14.72 7.97
N LYS A 319 -16.25 -15.29 9.02
CA LYS A 319 -16.84 -15.37 10.38
C LYS A 319 -16.21 -14.39 11.36
N ALA A 320 -15.14 -13.72 10.95
CA ALA A 320 -14.47 -12.71 11.78
C ALA A 320 -15.43 -11.54 12.09
N LYS A 321 -15.35 -10.99 13.28
CA LYS A 321 -16.14 -9.81 13.68
C LYS A 321 -15.61 -8.52 13.05
N ILE A 322 -14.30 -8.51 12.78
CA ILE A 322 -13.55 -7.37 12.28
C ILE A 322 -12.62 -7.86 11.16
N VAL A 323 -12.56 -7.14 10.04
CA VAL A 323 -11.55 -7.31 9.00
C VAL A 323 -10.70 -6.05 8.95
N VAL A 324 -9.36 -6.19 9.03
CA VAL A 324 -8.42 -5.07 8.94
C VAL A 324 -7.50 -5.27 7.74
N GLU A 325 -7.64 -4.43 6.74
CA GLU A 325 -7.00 -4.60 5.44
C GLU A 325 -5.52 -4.19 5.45
N GLY A 326 -4.63 -5.18 5.58
CA GLY A 326 -3.18 -4.96 5.53
C GLY A 326 -2.63 -4.82 4.11
N ALA A 327 -3.16 -5.56 3.13
CA ALA A 327 -2.83 -5.42 1.72
C ALA A 327 -3.56 -4.22 1.09
N ASN A 328 -3.19 -3.84 -0.13
CA ASN A 328 -3.95 -2.85 -0.91
C ASN A 328 -5.07 -3.55 -1.67
N ALA A 329 -6.29 -3.00 -1.57
CA ALA A 329 -7.50 -3.52 -2.20
C ALA A 329 -7.69 -5.05 -2.03
N PRO A 330 -7.57 -5.61 -0.82
CA PRO A 330 -7.71 -7.06 -0.63
C PRO A 330 -9.15 -7.53 -0.73
N THR A 331 -10.12 -6.62 -0.69
CA THR A 331 -11.55 -6.88 -0.74
C THR A 331 -12.18 -6.22 -1.96
N THR A 332 -12.90 -7.02 -2.75
CA THR A 332 -13.69 -6.49 -3.88
C THR A 332 -14.89 -5.68 -3.39
N PRO A 333 -15.44 -4.75 -4.20
CA PRO A 333 -16.64 -4.01 -3.82
C PRO A 333 -17.83 -4.89 -3.43
N SER A 334 -18.07 -6.02 -4.14
CA SER A 334 -19.10 -6.99 -3.80
C SER A 334 -18.81 -7.71 -2.49
N GLY A 335 -17.56 -8.09 -2.24
CA GLY A 335 -17.14 -8.70 -0.97
C GLY A 335 -17.31 -7.75 0.21
N ASP A 336 -16.97 -6.47 0.04
CA ASP A 336 -17.16 -5.42 1.06
C ASP A 336 -18.64 -5.24 1.42
N ALA A 337 -19.53 -5.19 0.41
CA ALA A 337 -20.97 -5.10 0.64
C ALA A 337 -21.49 -6.29 1.45
N ILE A 338 -21.16 -7.53 1.07
CA ILE A 338 -21.58 -8.74 1.78
C ILE A 338 -21.09 -8.74 3.23
N MET A 339 -19.84 -8.36 3.48
CA MET A 339 -19.32 -8.31 4.85
C MET A 339 -20.03 -7.25 5.69
N ASN A 340 -20.28 -6.05 5.13
CA ASN A 340 -21.01 -5.00 5.84
C ASN A 340 -22.46 -5.42 6.15
N ASP A 341 -23.16 -6.06 5.21
CA ASP A 341 -24.52 -6.60 5.42
C ASP A 341 -24.56 -7.67 6.52
N ASN A 342 -23.49 -8.46 6.65
CA ASN A 342 -23.30 -9.44 7.72
C ASN A 342 -22.83 -8.82 9.06
N GLY A 343 -22.69 -7.49 9.16
CA GLY A 343 -22.31 -6.78 10.38
C GLY A 343 -20.81 -6.86 10.72
N VAL A 344 -19.98 -7.32 9.79
CA VAL A 344 -18.52 -7.32 9.93
C VAL A 344 -18.00 -5.89 9.81
N LEU A 345 -17.20 -5.45 10.78
CA LEU A 345 -16.53 -4.15 10.69
C LEU A 345 -15.31 -4.27 9.77
N VAL A 346 -15.30 -3.56 8.65
CA VAL A 346 -14.16 -3.53 7.73
C VAL A 346 -13.37 -2.23 7.94
N VAL A 347 -12.13 -2.33 8.42
CA VAL A 347 -11.18 -1.21 8.47
C VAL A 347 -10.43 -1.17 7.15
N PRO A 348 -10.67 -0.15 6.29
CA PRO A 348 -10.18 -0.15 4.92
C PRO A 348 -8.66 0.06 4.84
N ASP A 349 -8.07 -0.41 3.76
CA ASP A 349 -6.64 -0.38 3.46
C ASP A 349 -6.02 1.02 3.49
N ILE A 350 -6.73 2.04 2.94
CA ILE A 350 -6.25 3.43 2.96
C ILE A 350 -6.06 3.99 4.38
N LEU A 351 -6.67 3.36 5.40
CA LEU A 351 -6.49 3.67 6.81
C LEU A 351 -5.50 2.69 7.46
N ALA A 352 -5.79 1.39 7.41
CA ALA A 352 -5.08 0.37 8.18
C ALA A 352 -3.59 0.25 7.80
N ASN A 353 -3.25 0.28 6.50
CA ASN A 353 -1.87 0.14 6.04
C ASN A 353 -1.14 1.48 5.84
N SER A 354 -1.69 2.58 6.36
CA SER A 354 -1.10 3.93 6.25
C SER A 354 0.18 4.12 7.08
N GLY A 355 0.52 3.20 7.98
CA GLY A 355 1.74 3.30 8.79
C GLY A 355 2.99 3.54 7.95
N GLY A 356 3.11 2.86 6.81
CA GLY A 356 4.24 3.02 5.90
C GLY A 356 4.39 4.43 5.34
N VAL A 357 3.33 5.10 4.93
CA VAL A 357 3.40 6.48 4.42
C VAL A 357 3.59 7.49 5.55
N ILE A 358 3.05 7.24 6.74
CA ILE A 358 3.26 8.10 7.92
C ILE A 358 4.73 8.10 8.31
N VAL A 359 5.38 6.94 8.44
CA VAL A 359 6.83 6.90 8.76
C VAL A 359 7.68 7.40 7.60
N SER A 360 7.25 7.25 6.35
CA SER A 360 7.89 7.91 5.22
C SER A 360 7.83 9.45 5.33
N TYR A 361 6.73 9.99 5.87
CA TYR A 361 6.66 11.42 6.16
C TYR A 361 7.66 11.82 7.25
N PHE A 362 7.80 11.04 8.29
CA PHE A 362 8.79 11.31 9.35
C PHE A 362 10.23 11.28 8.80
N GLU A 363 10.55 10.32 7.92
CA GLU A 363 11.86 10.25 7.26
C GLU A 363 12.14 11.55 6.48
N TRP A 364 11.20 12.01 5.66
CA TRP A 364 11.34 13.26 4.92
C TRP A 364 11.49 14.49 5.84
N VAL A 365 10.76 14.55 6.96
CA VAL A 365 10.90 15.62 7.96
C VAL A 365 12.30 15.60 8.56
N GLN A 366 12.78 14.43 8.98
CA GLN A 366 14.11 14.24 9.55
C GLN A 366 15.21 14.63 8.56
N ASP A 367 15.11 14.22 7.29
CA ASP A 367 16.02 14.60 6.22
C ASP A 367 16.10 16.12 6.00
N LYS A 368 14.95 16.81 6.05
CA LYS A 368 14.89 18.26 5.89
C LYS A 368 15.42 19.04 7.09
N GLN A 369 15.29 18.46 8.29
CA GLN A 369 15.78 19.05 9.53
C GLN A 369 17.22 18.68 9.83
N ASN A 370 17.78 17.67 9.15
CA ASN A 370 19.06 17.04 9.49
C ASN A 370 19.11 16.59 10.98
N TYR A 371 17.98 16.13 11.50
CA TYR A 371 17.83 15.68 12.87
C TYR A 371 17.02 14.38 12.91
N PHE A 372 17.59 13.32 13.48
CA PHE A 372 17.02 11.97 13.43
C PHE A 372 16.39 11.61 14.77
N TRP A 373 15.19 11.03 14.68
CA TRP A 373 14.37 10.63 15.82
C TRP A 373 14.73 9.21 16.27
N SER A 374 14.52 8.94 17.57
CA SER A 374 14.61 7.61 18.12
C SER A 374 13.46 6.71 17.59
N ALA A 375 13.64 5.40 17.68
CA ALA A 375 12.58 4.45 17.29
C ALA A 375 11.30 4.64 18.13
N GLU A 376 11.44 5.03 19.39
CA GLU A 376 10.31 5.28 20.29
C GLU A 376 9.52 6.54 19.88
N GLU A 377 10.21 7.63 19.52
CA GLU A 377 9.56 8.84 18.98
C GLU A 377 8.81 8.54 17.70
N VAL A 378 9.40 7.76 16.78
CA VAL A 378 8.73 7.34 15.54
C VAL A 378 7.49 6.52 15.85
N LYS A 379 7.56 5.52 16.74
CA LYS A 379 6.45 4.65 17.12
C LYS A 379 5.32 5.43 17.80
N THR A 380 5.66 6.35 18.68
CA THR A 380 4.71 7.21 19.41
C THR A 380 3.97 8.15 18.43
N ASN A 381 4.72 8.82 17.56
CA ASN A 381 4.14 9.74 16.58
C ASN A 381 3.29 9.01 15.54
N LEU A 382 3.70 7.81 15.08
CA LEU A 382 2.90 6.96 14.23
C LEU A 382 1.56 6.62 14.89
N SER A 383 1.59 6.15 16.14
CA SER A 383 0.38 5.80 16.90
C SER A 383 -0.54 7.01 17.05
N THR A 384 -0.01 8.18 17.35
CA THR A 384 -0.77 9.42 17.53
C THR A 384 -1.51 9.83 16.26
N ILE A 385 -0.82 9.83 15.10
CA ILE A 385 -1.44 10.22 13.82
C ILE A 385 -2.50 9.20 13.41
N LEU A 386 -2.19 7.90 13.52
CA LEU A 386 -3.09 6.86 13.06
C LEU A 386 -4.34 6.76 13.94
N MET A 387 -4.19 6.82 15.27
CA MET A 387 -5.34 6.83 16.20
C MET A 387 -6.28 8.01 15.92
N ARG A 388 -5.75 9.21 15.66
CA ARG A 388 -6.58 10.36 15.27
C ARG A 388 -7.38 10.08 14.01
N ALA A 389 -6.74 9.51 12.98
CA ALA A 389 -7.43 9.17 11.73
C ALA A 389 -8.50 8.08 11.94
N ILE A 390 -8.23 7.08 12.76
CA ILE A 390 -9.19 6.01 13.11
C ILE A 390 -10.39 6.59 13.82
N THR A 391 -10.18 7.43 14.83
CA THR A 391 -11.28 8.09 15.58
C THR A 391 -12.14 8.93 14.65
N GLU A 392 -11.54 9.74 13.78
CA GLU A 392 -12.28 10.59 12.83
C GLU A 392 -13.12 9.76 11.85
N VAL A 393 -12.57 8.63 11.36
CA VAL A 393 -13.34 7.71 10.51
C VAL A 393 -14.47 7.05 11.25
N ALA A 394 -14.24 6.60 12.49
CA ALA A 394 -15.25 5.94 13.30
C ALA A 394 -16.40 6.89 13.66
N ASP A 395 -16.08 8.12 14.07
CA ASP A 395 -17.08 9.15 14.41
C ASP A 395 -17.93 9.50 13.18
N LYS A 396 -17.28 9.78 12.04
CA LYS A 396 -18.00 10.09 10.79
C LYS A 396 -18.88 8.91 10.33
N ALA A 397 -18.36 7.69 10.39
CA ALA A 397 -19.13 6.51 10.03
C ALA A 397 -20.37 6.33 10.90
N LYS A 398 -20.24 6.57 12.23
CA LYS A 398 -21.35 6.50 13.18
C LYS A 398 -22.38 7.61 12.95
N ASP A 399 -21.92 8.86 12.83
CA ASP A 399 -22.80 10.03 12.75
C ASP A 399 -23.60 10.06 11.45
N GLU A 400 -23.01 9.63 10.34
CA GLU A 400 -23.62 9.64 9.00
C GLU A 400 -24.15 8.26 8.57
N LYS A 401 -24.04 7.22 9.43
CA LYS A 401 -24.46 5.82 9.15
C LYS A 401 -23.80 5.25 7.89
N LEU A 402 -22.50 5.45 7.76
CA LEU A 402 -21.66 5.01 6.66
C LEU A 402 -20.84 3.77 7.04
N THR A 403 -20.37 3.05 6.04
CA THR A 403 -19.25 2.12 6.22
C THR A 403 -17.96 2.90 6.50
N TRP A 404 -16.98 2.25 7.15
CA TRP A 404 -15.69 2.91 7.40
C TRP A 404 -14.94 3.24 6.10
N ARG A 405 -15.13 2.45 5.06
CA ARG A 405 -14.55 2.73 3.74
C ARG A 405 -15.13 4.00 3.13
N GLU A 406 -16.44 4.17 3.17
CA GLU A 406 -17.10 5.40 2.70
C GLU A 406 -16.63 6.60 3.51
N ALA A 407 -16.67 6.52 4.84
CA ALA A 407 -16.22 7.59 5.72
C ALA A 407 -14.75 7.99 5.46
N ALA A 408 -13.85 7.02 5.32
CA ALA A 408 -12.44 7.26 5.04
C ALA A 408 -12.23 7.96 3.68
N ASN A 409 -12.91 7.49 2.63
CA ASN A 409 -12.87 8.11 1.30
C ASN A 409 -13.42 9.54 1.36
N MET A 410 -14.57 9.76 1.99
CA MET A 410 -15.17 11.09 2.12
C MET A 410 -14.25 12.06 2.85
N ILE A 411 -13.60 11.67 3.95
CA ILE A 411 -12.64 12.51 4.68
C ILE A 411 -11.46 12.89 3.77
N GLY A 412 -10.86 11.90 3.09
CA GLY A 412 -9.75 12.13 2.18
C GLY A 412 -10.12 13.09 1.04
N VAL A 413 -11.22 12.81 0.35
CA VAL A 413 -11.73 13.62 -0.77
C VAL A 413 -12.11 15.04 -0.32
N ALA A 414 -12.84 15.18 0.80
CA ALA A 414 -13.26 16.49 1.32
C ALA A 414 -12.07 17.40 1.63
N ARG A 415 -11.00 16.87 2.23
CA ARG A 415 -9.77 17.64 2.53
C ARG A 415 -9.07 18.13 1.28
N VAL A 416 -8.99 17.30 0.24
CA VAL A 416 -8.37 17.69 -1.03
C VAL A 416 -9.25 18.71 -1.76
N ALA A 417 -10.56 18.50 -1.82
CA ALA A 417 -11.51 19.43 -2.41
C ALA A 417 -11.45 20.80 -1.72
N GLN A 418 -11.45 20.83 -0.38
CA GLN A 418 -11.32 22.07 0.38
C GLN A 418 -10.02 22.80 0.07
N ALA A 419 -8.89 22.08 0.05
CA ALA A 419 -7.60 22.66 -0.28
C ALA A 419 -7.56 23.21 -1.73
N HIS A 420 -8.20 22.51 -2.68
CA HIS A 420 -8.36 22.99 -4.05
C HIS A 420 -9.14 24.32 -4.10
N ARG A 421 -10.28 24.38 -3.43
CA ARG A 421 -11.11 25.59 -3.40
C ARG A 421 -10.38 26.79 -2.79
N LEU A 422 -9.63 26.56 -1.68
CA LEU A 422 -8.86 27.62 -1.02
C LEU A 422 -7.69 28.13 -1.88
N ARG A 423 -7.07 27.27 -2.67
CA ARG A 423 -5.97 27.68 -3.59
C ARG A 423 -6.47 28.29 -4.88
N GLY A 424 -7.69 27.97 -5.28
CA GLY A 424 -8.27 28.39 -6.56
C GLY A 424 -7.62 27.73 -7.78
N LEU A 425 -8.10 28.09 -8.94
CA LEU A 425 -7.49 27.75 -10.23
C LEU A 425 -6.64 28.93 -10.71
N TYR A 426 -5.42 28.63 -11.15
CA TYR A 426 -4.54 29.63 -11.74
C TYR A 426 -4.32 29.29 -13.21
N PRO A 427 -4.29 30.31 -14.06
CA PRO A 427 -4.77 31.70 -13.96
C PRO A 427 -6.27 31.74 -13.98
#